data_882faa1ea090b29998c775ceeb81bf7e
#
_entry.id   882faa1ea090b29998c775ceeb81bf7e
#
_cell.length_a   1.000
_cell.length_b   1.000
_cell.length_c   1.000
_cell.angle_alpha   90.00
_cell.angle_beta   90.00
_cell.angle_gamma   90.00
#
_symmetry.space_group_name_H-M   'P 1'
#
loop_
_entity.id
_entity.type
_entity.pdbx_description
1 polymer ?
#
loop_
_entity_poly.entity_id
_entity_poly.type
_entity_poly.pdbx_seq_one_letter_code
_entity_poly.pdbx_strand_id
1 'polypeptide(L)'
;MKGLLIKDFCILKLQKNVLLILLAMCVVFTVFMESPTYIVSLMPMYGCIVVLGTLSYDEFDRGYSFLFTLPVSKKGYVKEKYVFGLLLCGGIWILAMLCSLLYVFVKGETTIDMSLILSYVVPFVLVLLLLGVALPVQLKCGNEKGRLAVVAVGLGVFLLIAGAGQLIKWFHIDVTVVLEKVSEIGAGILGIIGLVVLVVFMGISYQISVHVMEKKEF
;
A
#
# COMPACT_ATOMS: atom_id res chain seq x y z
N MET A 1 10.32 -12.66 15.92
CA MET A 1 10.22 -11.87 14.70
C MET A 1 10.74 -12.57 13.45
N LYS A 2 12.01 -13.08 13.43
CA LYS A 2 12.55 -13.74 12.22
C LYS A 2 11.68 -14.92 11.74
N GLY A 3 11.19 -15.77 12.64
CA GLY A 3 10.37 -16.94 12.27
C GLY A 3 9.03 -16.55 11.64
N LEU A 4 8.37 -15.46 12.11
CA LEU A 4 7.12 -14.96 11.53
C LEU A 4 7.32 -14.44 10.12
N LEU A 5 8.37 -13.63 9.89
CA LEU A 5 8.74 -13.17 8.56
C LEU A 5 9.02 -14.33 7.59
N ILE A 6 9.78 -15.34 8.03
CA ILE A 6 10.07 -16.53 7.21
C ILE A 6 8.77 -17.25 6.85
N LYS A 7 7.83 -17.39 7.79
CA LYS A 7 6.50 -17.96 7.56
C LYS A 7 5.76 -17.20 6.45
N ASP A 8 5.68 -15.87 6.54
CA ASP A 8 4.95 -15.04 5.58
C ASP A 8 5.62 -15.09 4.19
N PHE A 9 6.96 -15.12 4.11
CA PHE A 9 7.66 -15.37 2.86
C PHE A 9 7.41 -16.78 2.29
N CYS A 10 7.22 -17.80 3.14
CA CYS A 10 6.84 -19.13 2.67
C CYS A 10 5.41 -19.13 2.09
N ILE A 11 4.48 -18.41 2.69
CA ILE A 11 3.12 -18.23 2.15
C ILE A 11 3.17 -17.55 0.78
N LEU A 12 4.03 -16.53 0.62
CA LEU A 12 4.30 -15.89 -0.68
C LEU A 12 4.75 -16.89 -1.75
N LYS A 13 5.64 -17.82 -1.40
CA LYS A 13 6.09 -18.86 -2.34
C LYS A 13 4.95 -19.77 -2.82
N LEU A 14 3.95 -20.02 -1.99
CA LEU A 14 2.76 -20.78 -2.40
C LEU A 14 1.92 -20.02 -3.42
N GLN A 15 1.93 -18.70 -3.38
CA GLN A 15 1.20 -17.81 -4.28
C GLN A 15 2.00 -17.35 -5.51
N LYS A 16 3.17 -17.95 -5.78
CA LYS A 16 4.05 -17.56 -6.89
C LYS A 16 3.35 -17.48 -8.25
N ASN A 17 2.41 -18.39 -8.53
CA ASN A 17 1.69 -18.41 -9.80
C ASN A 17 0.79 -17.18 -9.95
N VAL A 18 0.14 -16.74 -8.87
CA VAL A 18 -0.68 -15.52 -8.88
C VAL A 18 0.22 -14.31 -9.11
N LEU A 19 1.36 -14.24 -8.43
CA LEU A 19 2.32 -13.16 -8.64
C LEU A 19 2.85 -13.11 -10.08
N LEU A 20 3.14 -14.26 -10.69
CA LEU A 20 3.57 -14.33 -12.09
C LEU A 20 2.49 -13.87 -13.07
N ILE A 21 1.24 -14.28 -12.85
CA ILE A 21 0.09 -13.85 -13.69
C ILE A 21 -0.09 -12.33 -13.59
N LEU A 22 -0.01 -11.77 -12.38
CA LEU A 22 -0.14 -10.35 -12.16
C LEU A 22 0.99 -9.55 -12.81
N LEU A 23 2.22 -10.05 -12.71
CA LEU A 23 3.38 -9.45 -13.38
C LEU A 23 3.19 -9.48 -14.91
N ALA A 24 2.75 -10.61 -15.46
CA ALA A 24 2.46 -10.73 -16.88
C ALA A 24 1.35 -9.74 -17.31
N MET A 25 0.27 -9.62 -16.55
CA MET A 25 -0.79 -8.63 -16.81
C MET A 25 -0.25 -7.20 -16.79
N CYS A 26 0.57 -6.84 -15.82
CA CYS A 26 1.15 -5.50 -15.75
C CYS A 26 2.05 -5.18 -16.95
N VAL A 27 2.86 -6.15 -17.40
CA VAL A 27 3.68 -6.00 -18.61
C VAL A 27 2.79 -5.80 -19.84
N VAL A 28 1.75 -6.60 -19.98
CA VAL A 28 0.77 -6.48 -21.08
C VAL A 28 0.12 -5.09 -21.07
N PHE A 29 -0.38 -4.64 -19.92
CA PHE A 29 -0.98 -3.30 -19.80
C PHE A 29 0.00 -2.19 -20.14
N THR A 30 1.25 -2.29 -19.72
CA THR A 30 2.28 -1.29 -20.03
C THR A 30 2.54 -1.19 -21.52
N VAL A 31 2.58 -2.33 -22.22
CA VAL A 31 2.80 -2.38 -23.67
C VAL A 31 1.58 -1.85 -24.44
N PHE A 32 0.34 -2.25 -24.03
CA PHE A 32 -0.88 -1.81 -24.72
C PHE A 32 -1.23 -0.34 -24.50
N MET A 33 -1.01 0.17 -23.28
CA MET A 33 -1.34 1.56 -22.95
C MET A 33 -0.19 2.54 -23.23
N GLU A 34 0.94 2.02 -23.74
CA GLU A 34 2.14 2.80 -24.07
C GLU A 34 2.65 3.71 -22.94
N SER A 35 2.27 3.43 -21.70
CA SER A 35 2.62 4.23 -20.54
C SER A 35 3.30 3.38 -19.46
N PRO A 36 4.56 3.71 -19.10
CA PRO A 36 5.32 2.98 -18.09
C PRO A 36 4.79 3.17 -16.66
N THR A 37 3.93 4.16 -16.44
CA THR A 37 3.40 4.52 -15.13
C THR A 37 2.45 3.46 -14.57
N TYR A 38 1.76 2.70 -15.44
CA TYR A 38 0.78 1.69 -15.00
C TYR A 38 1.41 0.57 -14.18
N ILE A 39 2.61 0.09 -14.55
CA ILE A 39 3.28 -0.99 -13.82
C ILE A 39 3.65 -0.54 -12.40
N VAL A 40 4.12 0.71 -12.26
CA VAL A 40 4.55 1.27 -10.98
C VAL A 40 3.36 1.56 -10.07
N SER A 41 2.20 1.87 -10.63
CA SER A 41 0.97 2.15 -9.86
C SER A 41 0.29 0.87 -9.37
N LEU A 42 0.17 -0.15 -10.23
CA LEU A 42 -0.59 -1.37 -9.95
C LEU A 42 0.19 -2.37 -9.09
N MET A 43 1.48 -2.55 -9.34
CA MET A 43 2.27 -3.58 -8.67
C MET A 43 2.29 -3.44 -7.13
N PRO A 44 2.54 -2.27 -6.54
CA PRO A 44 2.50 -2.14 -5.08
C PRO A 44 1.11 -2.41 -4.49
N MET A 45 0.04 -2.11 -5.22
CA MET A 45 -1.34 -2.41 -4.80
C MET A 45 -1.55 -3.92 -4.63
N TYR A 46 -1.00 -4.73 -5.54
CA TYR A 46 -1.00 -6.18 -5.36
C TYR A 46 -0.20 -6.61 -4.14
N GLY A 47 0.94 -5.97 -3.88
CA GLY A 47 1.69 -6.20 -2.65
C GLY A 47 0.84 -6.02 -1.39
N CYS A 48 0.04 -4.96 -1.35
CA CYS A 48 -0.90 -4.71 -0.25
C CYS A 48 -1.94 -5.84 -0.12
N ILE A 49 -2.55 -6.29 -1.22
CA ILE A 49 -3.53 -7.40 -1.22
C ILE A 49 -2.90 -8.69 -0.70
N VAL A 50 -1.66 -8.98 -1.07
CA VAL A 50 -0.93 -10.16 -0.59
C VAL A 50 -0.67 -10.08 0.90
N VAL A 51 -0.28 -8.91 1.44
CA VAL A 51 -0.10 -8.71 2.89
C VAL A 51 -1.40 -9.00 3.63
N LEU A 52 -2.52 -8.47 3.16
CA LEU A 52 -3.84 -8.75 3.74
C LEU A 52 -4.23 -10.23 3.62
N GLY A 53 -3.82 -10.88 2.54
CA GLY A 53 -3.95 -12.31 2.35
C GLY A 53 -3.22 -13.12 3.43
N THR A 54 -1.99 -12.75 3.79
CA THR A 54 -1.24 -13.46 4.88
C THR A 54 -1.94 -13.34 6.23
N LEU A 55 -2.58 -12.19 6.52
CA LEU A 55 -3.43 -12.04 7.72
C LEU A 55 -4.61 -13.02 7.69
N SER A 56 -5.24 -13.15 6.53
CA SER A 56 -6.37 -14.08 6.34
C SER A 56 -5.96 -15.53 6.60
N TYR A 57 -4.76 -15.93 6.14
CA TYR A 57 -4.23 -17.26 6.43
C TYR A 57 -3.95 -17.49 7.92
N ASP A 58 -3.48 -16.47 8.63
CA ASP A 58 -3.19 -16.57 10.06
C ASP A 58 -4.47 -16.70 10.92
N GLU A 59 -5.60 -16.22 10.41
CA GLU A 59 -6.90 -16.32 11.09
C GLU A 59 -7.63 -17.63 10.76
N PHE A 60 -7.32 -18.24 9.61
CA PHE A 60 -7.99 -19.45 9.15
C PHE A 60 -7.79 -20.61 10.15
N ASP A 61 -8.82 -21.42 10.35
CA ASP A 61 -8.83 -22.60 11.24
C ASP A 61 -8.32 -22.33 12.67
N ARG A 62 -8.68 -21.18 13.26
CA ARG A 62 -8.21 -20.75 14.59
C ARG A 62 -6.68 -20.61 14.67
N GLY A 63 -6.04 -20.26 13.57
CA GLY A 63 -4.57 -20.14 13.48
C GLY A 63 -3.99 -19.19 14.51
N TYR A 64 -4.71 -18.14 14.94
CA TYR A 64 -4.29 -17.26 16.03
C TYR A 64 -4.14 -18.01 17.37
N SER A 65 -5.08 -18.92 17.71
CA SER A 65 -4.99 -19.69 18.94
C SER A 65 -3.71 -20.55 18.95
N PHE A 66 -3.35 -21.16 17.82
CA PHE A 66 -2.10 -21.89 17.67
C PHE A 66 -0.88 -20.96 17.68
N LEU A 67 -0.93 -19.85 16.99
CA LEU A 67 0.19 -18.91 16.88
C LEU A 67 0.60 -18.33 18.24
N PHE A 68 -0.37 -18.09 19.13
CA PHE A 68 -0.11 -17.54 20.45
C PHE A 68 0.19 -18.59 21.53
N THR A 69 0.16 -19.90 21.21
CA THR A 69 0.82 -20.92 22.06
C THR A 69 2.36 -20.86 21.93
N LEU A 70 2.86 -20.30 20.82
CA LEU A 70 4.28 -20.06 20.63
C LEU A 70 4.72 -18.82 21.45
N PRO A 71 6.02 -18.66 21.76
CA PRO A 71 6.53 -17.49 22.50
C PRO A 71 6.54 -16.22 21.64
N VAL A 72 5.37 -15.84 21.11
CA VAL A 72 5.16 -14.66 20.26
C VAL A 72 4.23 -13.69 20.98
N SER A 73 4.68 -12.45 21.18
CA SER A 73 3.83 -11.40 21.75
C SER A 73 2.90 -10.80 20.69
N LYS A 74 1.68 -10.41 21.10
CA LYS A 74 0.71 -9.73 20.23
C LYS A 74 1.32 -8.48 19.57
N LYS A 75 2.10 -7.68 20.32
CA LYS A 75 2.86 -6.53 19.77
C LYS A 75 3.89 -6.94 18.73
N GLY A 76 4.61 -8.05 19.00
CA GLY A 76 5.60 -8.58 18.08
C GLY A 76 5.00 -9.04 16.75
N TYR A 77 3.82 -9.63 16.79
CA TYR A 77 3.05 -10.03 15.62
C TYR A 77 2.61 -8.83 14.78
N VAL A 78 1.98 -7.82 15.40
CA VAL A 78 1.57 -6.60 14.69
C VAL A 78 2.77 -5.90 14.05
N LYS A 79 3.88 -5.75 14.80
CA LYS A 79 5.11 -5.14 14.28
C LYS A 79 5.64 -5.89 13.07
N GLU A 80 5.60 -7.21 13.11
CA GLU A 80 6.03 -8.06 11.98
C GLU A 80 5.18 -7.79 10.74
N LYS A 81 3.85 -7.73 10.85
CA LYS A 81 2.96 -7.47 9.71
C LYS A 81 3.21 -6.11 9.05
N TYR A 82 3.48 -5.07 9.84
CA TYR A 82 3.87 -3.76 9.29
C TYR A 82 5.22 -3.80 8.59
N VAL A 83 6.22 -4.44 9.19
CA VAL A 83 7.56 -4.59 8.58
C VAL A 83 7.46 -5.42 7.30
N PHE A 84 6.73 -6.53 7.32
CA PHE A 84 6.52 -7.37 6.14
C PHE A 84 5.81 -6.60 5.03
N GLY A 85 4.76 -5.85 5.36
CA GLY A 85 4.03 -5.01 4.41
C GLY A 85 4.91 -3.95 3.75
N LEU A 86 5.71 -3.24 4.55
CA LEU A 86 6.65 -2.25 4.03
C LEU A 86 7.73 -2.88 3.14
N LEU A 87 8.29 -4.02 3.54
CA LEU A 87 9.31 -4.72 2.76
C LEU A 87 8.73 -5.26 1.45
N LEU A 88 7.54 -5.84 1.49
CA LEU A 88 6.91 -6.41 0.30
C LEU A 88 6.47 -5.31 -0.67
N CYS A 89 5.69 -4.33 -0.21
CA CYS A 89 5.22 -3.24 -1.07
C CYS A 89 6.39 -2.42 -1.61
N GLY A 90 7.38 -2.11 -0.77
CA GLY A 90 8.59 -1.38 -1.17
C GLY A 90 9.46 -2.17 -2.16
N GLY A 91 9.67 -3.46 -1.91
CA GLY A 91 10.42 -4.33 -2.83
C GLY A 91 9.75 -4.46 -4.19
N ILE A 92 8.44 -4.67 -4.22
CA ILE A 92 7.66 -4.73 -5.47
C ILE A 92 7.69 -3.37 -6.20
N TRP A 93 7.57 -2.27 -5.47
CA TRP A 93 7.65 -0.92 -6.03
C TRP A 93 9.01 -0.64 -6.69
N ILE A 94 10.12 -0.99 -6.03
CA ILE A 94 11.47 -0.85 -6.59
C ILE A 94 11.62 -1.68 -7.87
N LEU A 95 11.14 -2.93 -7.86
CA LEU A 95 11.16 -3.78 -9.06
C LEU A 95 10.32 -3.19 -10.20
N ALA A 96 9.12 -2.70 -9.90
CA ALA A 96 8.25 -2.07 -10.89
C ALA A 96 8.90 -0.79 -11.48
N MET A 97 9.54 0.02 -10.63
CA MET A 97 10.27 1.21 -11.05
C MET A 97 11.44 0.85 -11.98
N LEU A 98 12.21 -0.18 -11.66
CA LEU A 98 13.30 -0.65 -12.51
C LEU A 98 12.77 -1.14 -13.88
N CYS A 99 11.69 -1.92 -13.89
CA CYS A 99 11.06 -2.36 -15.14
C CYS A 99 10.54 -1.18 -15.98
N SER A 100 9.93 -0.19 -15.33
CA SER A 100 9.43 1.02 -15.99
C SER A 100 10.56 1.84 -16.60
N LEU A 101 11.67 2.05 -15.87
CA LEU A 101 12.84 2.76 -16.37
C LEU A 101 13.50 2.01 -17.56
N LEU A 102 13.57 0.70 -17.51
CA LEU A 102 14.06 -0.10 -18.66
C LEU A 102 13.18 0.10 -19.90
N TYR A 103 11.85 0.15 -19.73
CA TYR A 103 10.93 0.40 -20.84
C TYR A 103 11.13 1.78 -21.45
N VAL A 104 11.26 2.82 -20.64
CA VAL A 104 11.54 4.20 -21.08
C VAL A 104 12.88 4.28 -21.85
N PHE A 105 13.90 3.60 -21.32
CA PHE A 105 15.22 3.54 -21.97
C PHE A 105 15.19 2.86 -23.34
N VAL A 106 14.45 1.75 -23.46
CA VAL A 106 14.31 1.01 -24.73
C VAL A 106 13.53 1.80 -25.78
N LYS A 107 12.54 2.61 -25.37
CA LYS A 107 11.79 3.50 -26.28
C LYS A 107 12.58 4.76 -26.70
N GLY A 108 13.69 5.05 -26.05
CA GLY A 108 14.51 6.24 -26.36
C GLY A 108 13.92 7.55 -25.84
N GLU A 109 12.93 7.49 -24.94
CA GLU A 109 12.38 8.66 -24.26
C GLU A 109 13.32 9.04 -23.11
N THR A 110 14.21 10.00 -23.33
CA THR A 110 15.33 10.32 -22.41
C THR A 110 15.04 11.42 -21.39
N THR A 111 13.83 11.97 -21.34
CA THR A 111 13.51 13.06 -20.40
C THR A 111 12.93 12.51 -19.11
N ILE A 112 13.77 12.44 -18.07
CA ILE A 112 13.29 12.19 -16.70
C ILE A 112 12.76 13.52 -16.16
N ASP A 113 11.49 13.80 -16.41
CA ASP A 113 10.82 14.99 -15.90
C ASP A 113 10.35 14.78 -14.45
N MET A 114 10.22 15.87 -13.70
CA MET A 114 9.68 15.87 -12.34
C MET A 114 8.27 15.27 -12.27
N SER A 115 7.49 15.43 -13.33
CA SER A 115 6.17 14.81 -13.48
C SER A 115 6.22 13.28 -13.46
N LEU A 116 7.25 12.69 -14.04
CA LEU A 116 7.46 11.25 -14.06
C LEU A 116 7.83 10.72 -12.66
N ILE A 117 8.68 11.44 -11.93
CA ILE A 117 9.04 11.09 -10.54
C ILE A 117 7.79 11.14 -9.65
N LEU A 118 6.99 12.19 -9.76
CA LEU A 118 5.72 12.31 -9.02
C LEU A 118 4.75 11.17 -9.35
N SER A 119 4.64 10.80 -10.62
CA SER A 119 3.77 9.70 -11.06
C SER A 119 4.18 8.34 -10.51
N TYR A 120 5.43 8.17 -10.08
CA TYR A 120 5.92 6.94 -9.43
C TYR A 120 5.76 6.98 -7.90
N VAL A 121 5.98 8.12 -7.28
CA VAL A 121 5.95 8.26 -5.81
C VAL A 121 4.53 8.33 -5.29
N VAL A 122 3.64 9.09 -5.94
CA VAL A 122 2.27 9.29 -5.46
C VAL A 122 1.49 7.99 -5.30
N PRO A 123 1.45 7.06 -6.29
CA PRO A 123 0.77 5.78 -6.13
C PRO A 123 1.34 4.94 -4.99
N PHE A 124 2.64 4.96 -4.78
CA PHE A 124 3.29 4.23 -3.69
C PHE A 124 2.87 4.75 -2.32
N VAL A 125 2.85 6.07 -2.14
CA VAL A 125 2.35 6.71 -0.91
C VAL A 125 0.89 6.33 -0.65
N LEU A 126 0.04 6.37 -1.68
CA LEU A 126 -1.37 5.96 -1.57
C LEU A 126 -1.51 4.50 -1.14
N VAL A 127 -0.69 3.60 -1.67
CA VAL A 127 -0.70 2.17 -1.26
C VAL A 127 -0.27 2.00 0.19
N LEU A 128 0.73 2.75 0.66
CA LEU A 128 1.13 2.71 2.08
C LEU A 128 0.04 3.26 3.00
N LEU A 129 -0.66 4.32 2.61
CA LEU A 129 -1.81 4.82 3.35
C LEU A 129 -2.94 3.79 3.40
N LEU A 130 -3.22 3.13 2.28
CA LEU A 130 -4.22 2.07 2.20
C LEU A 130 -3.84 0.89 3.09
N LEU A 131 -2.59 0.45 3.08
CA LEU A 131 -2.07 -0.59 3.97
C LEU A 131 -2.25 -0.19 5.45
N GLY A 132 -1.93 1.06 5.79
CA GLY A 132 -2.08 1.57 7.15
C GLY A 132 -3.53 1.59 7.64
N VAL A 133 -4.51 1.78 6.76
CA VAL A 133 -5.93 1.69 7.14
C VAL A 133 -6.40 0.24 7.15
N ALA A 134 -5.99 -0.55 6.16
CA ALA A 134 -6.48 -1.90 5.97
C ALA A 134 -6.02 -2.86 7.08
N LEU A 135 -4.80 -2.73 7.58
CA LEU A 135 -4.27 -3.60 8.64
C LEU A 135 -5.08 -3.53 9.94
N PRO A 136 -5.32 -2.35 10.57
CA PRO A 136 -6.10 -2.30 11.81
C PRO A 136 -7.55 -2.71 11.59
N VAL A 137 -8.14 -2.40 10.43
CA VAL A 137 -9.51 -2.78 10.08
C VAL A 137 -9.64 -4.30 9.97
N GLN A 138 -8.73 -4.96 9.26
CA GLN A 138 -8.75 -6.41 9.11
C GLN A 138 -8.46 -7.13 10.44
N LEU A 139 -7.52 -6.63 11.23
CA LEU A 139 -7.26 -7.15 12.58
C LEU A 139 -8.48 -7.04 13.50
N LYS A 140 -9.30 -5.97 13.36
CA LYS A 140 -10.51 -5.77 14.17
C LYS A 140 -11.67 -6.66 13.70
N CYS A 141 -11.95 -6.66 12.42
CA CYS A 141 -13.18 -7.25 11.83
C CYS A 141 -13.03 -8.74 11.53
N GLY A 142 -11.80 -9.28 11.49
CA GLY A 142 -11.54 -10.66 11.09
C GLY A 142 -11.58 -10.85 9.56
N ASN A 143 -11.36 -12.09 9.11
CA ASN A 143 -11.14 -12.38 7.68
C ASN A 143 -12.34 -12.06 6.79
N GLU A 144 -13.53 -12.54 7.14
CA GLU A 144 -14.72 -12.37 6.27
C GLU A 144 -15.21 -10.92 6.25
N LYS A 145 -15.42 -10.33 7.42
CA LYS A 145 -15.88 -8.95 7.55
C LYS A 145 -14.77 -7.94 7.26
N GLY A 146 -13.50 -8.31 7.48
CA GLY A 146 -12.34 -7.47 7.22
C GLY A 146 -12.18 -7.11 5.74
N ARG A 147 -12.36 -8.08 4.83
CA ARG A 147 -12.32 -7.81 3.38
C ARG A 147 -13.41 -6.83 2.96
N LEU A 148 -14.64 -7.03 3.43
CA LEU A 148 -15.74 -6.10 3.15
C LEU A 148 -15.48 -4.72 3.76
N ALA A 149 -14.93 -4.67 4.97
CA ALA A 149 -14.59 -3.41 5.63
C ALA A 149 -13.47 -2.64 4.89
N VAL A 150 -12.46 -3.33 4.38
CA VAL A 150 -11.39 -2.71 3.56
C VAL A 150 -11.96 -2.14 2.26
N VAL A 151 -12.84 -2.89 1.58
CA VAL A 151 -13.54 -2.40 0.38
C VAL A 151 -14.42 -1.20 0.72
N ALA A 152 -15.17 -1.26 1.82
CA ALA A 152 -16.02 -0.15 2.27
C ALA A 152 -15.20 1.11 2.60
N VAL A 153 -14.04 0.95 3.27
CA VAL A 153 -13.12 2.07 3.53
C VAL A 153 -12.56 2.63 2.24
N GLY A 154 -12.14 1.77 1.30
CA GLY A 154 -11.66 2.20 -0.01
C GLY A 154 -12.71 3.00 -0.79
N LEU A 155 -13.96 2.51 -0.81
CA LEU A 155 -15.09 3.22 -1.40
C LEU A 155 -15.38 4.53 -0.67
N GLY A 156 -15.32 4.55 0.67
CA GLY A 156 -15.50 5.75 1.47
C GLY A 156 -14.47 6.84 1.15
N VAL A 157 -13.20 6.46 1.06
CA VAL A 157 -12.12 7.39 0.66
C VAL A 157 -12.34 7.89 -0.77
N PHE A 158 -12.73 7.01 -1.70
CA PHE A 158 -13.05 7.41 -3.07
C PHE A 158 -14.21 8.41 -3.13
N LEU A 159 -15.29 8.16 -2.38
CA LEU A 159 -16.44 9.07 -2.29
C LEU A 159 -16.07 10.41 -1.65
N LEU A 160 -15.20 10.42 -0.64
CA LEU A 160 -14.71 11.65 -0.03
C LEU A 160 -13.87 12.48 -1.02
N ILE A 161 -12.99 11.84 -1.79
CA ILE A 161 -12.18 12.52 -2.82
C ILE A 161 -13.10 13.06 -3.94
N ALA A 162 -14.04 12.25 -4.42
CA ALA A 162 -14.99 12.66 -5.44
C ALA A 162 -15.91 13.79 -4.96
N GLY A 163 -16.40 13.69 -3.72
CA GLY A 163 -17.22 14.72 -3.08
C GLY A 163 -16.46 16.02 -2.86
N ALA A 164 -15.20 15.94 -2.38
CA ALA A 164 -14.34 17.10 -2.24
C ALA A 164 -14.10 17.80 -3.59
N GLY A 165 -13.86 17.02 -4.67
CA GLY A 165 -13.72 17.56 -6.02
C GLY A 165 -14.99 18.27 -6.52
N GLN A 166 -16.18 17.77 -6.16
CA GLN A 166 -17.45 18.43 -6.46
C GLN A 166 -17.66 19.72 -5.64
N LEU A 167 -17.34 19.68 -4.35
CA LEU A 167 -17.42 20.85 -3.47
C LEU A 167 -16.49 21.97 -3.95
N ILE A 168 -15.25 21.65 -4.33
CA ILE A 168 -14.28 22.59 -4.89
C ILE A 168 -14.85 23.30 -6.14
N LYS A 169 -15.50 22.54 -7.03
CA LYS A 169 -16.18 23.10 -8.21
C LYS A 169 -17.36 23.98 -7.83
N TRP A 170 -18.12 23.58 -6.83
CA TRP A 170 -19.32 24.32 -6.40
C TRP A 170 -18.97 25.63 -5.68
N PHE A 171 -17.88 25.65 -4.91
CA PHE A 171 -17.38 26.85 -4.25
C PHE A 171 -16.52 27.73 -5.16
N HIS A 172 -16.37 27.39 -6.46
CA HIS A 172 -15.50 28.08 -7.42
C HIS A 172 -14.08 28.34 -6.87
N ILE A 173 -13.55 27.40 -6.08
CA ILE A 173 -12.20 27.52 -5.56
C ILE A 173 -11.26 27.22 -6.72
N ASP A 174 -10.50 28.23 -7.16
CA ASP A 174 -9.46 28.10 -8.18
C ASP A 174 -8.32 27.23 -7.63
N VAL A 175 -8.43 25.91 -7.90
CA VAL A 175 -7.41 24.91 -7.51
C VAL A 175 -6.04 25.28 -8.12
N THR A 176 -6.03 25.95 -9.27
CA THR A 176 -4.81 26.42 -9.92
C THR A 176 -4.00 27.39 -9.04
N VAL A 177 -4.65 28.32 -8.36
CA VAL A 177 -4.00 29.27 -7.44
C VAL A 177 -3.42 28.55 -6.21
N VAL A 178 -4.11 27.51 -5.72
CA VAL A 178 -3.60 26.69 -4.61
C VAL A 178 -2.41 25.84 -5.07
N LEU A 179 -2.49 25.25 -6.26
CA LEU A 179 -1.41 24.47 -6.85
C LEU A 179 -0.18 25.34 -7.16
N GLU A 180 -0.36 26.58 -7.65
CA GLU A 180 0.72 27.52 -7.87
C GLU A 180 1.43 27.87 -6.55
N LYS A 181 0.69 28.20 -5.50
CA LYS A 181 1.28 28.44 -4.17
C LYS A 181 1.99 27.22 -3.59
N VAL A 182 1.46 26.03 -3.84
CA VAL A 182 2.09 24.76 -3.42
C VAL A 182 3.34 24.48 -4.25
N SER A 183 3.37 24.85 -5.54
CA SER A 183 4.54 24.68 -6.39
C SER A 183 5.69 25.67 -6.05
N GLU A 184 5.37 26.84 -5.47
CA GLU A 184 6.35 27.78 -4.92
C GLU A 184 7.08 27.22 -3.69
N ILE A 185 6.42 26.34 -2.93
CA ILE A 185 7.05 25.57 -1.85
C ILE A 185 7.88 24.48 -2.51
N GLY A 186 9.16 24.67 -2.66
CA GLY A 186 10.06 23.77 -3.40
C GLY A 186 9.72 22.28 -3.21
N ALA A 187 9.75 21.52 -4.30
CA ALA A 187 9.32 20.11 -4.33
C ALA A 187 9.99 19.23 -3.24
N GLY A 188 11.19 19.58 -2.80
CA GLY A 188 11.88 18.91 -1.70
C GLY A 188 11.18 19.08 -0.35
N ILE A 189 10.68 20.28 -0.05
CA ILE A 189 9.98 20.55 1.23
C ILE A 189 8.64 19.81 1.26
N LEU A 190 7.91 19.81 0.14
CA LEU A 190 6.66 19.04 0.02
C LEU A 190 6.88 17.54 0.18
N GLY A 191 7.97 17.01 -0.38
CA GLY A 191 8.36 15.60 -0.21
C GLY A 191 8.66 15.26 1.26
N ILE A 192 9.37 16.13 1.97
CA ILE A 192 9.67 15.93 3.39
C ILE A 192 8.39 15.98 4.23
N ILE A 193 7.51 16.96 4.00
CA ILE A 193 6.23 17.08 4.71
C ILE A 193 5.38 15.82 4.47
N GLY A 194 5.26 15.38 3.22
CA GLY A 194 4.53 14.17 2.85
C GLY A 194 5.09 12.93 3.54
N LEU A 195 6.41 12.79 3.62
CA LEU A 195 7.07 11.69 4.30
C LEU A 195 6.81 11.71 5.81
N VAL A 196 6.91 12.88 6.45
CA VAL A 196 6.61 13.04 7.89
C VAL A 196 5.17 12.66 8.19
N VAL A 197 4.22 13.17 7.39
CA VAL A 197 2.79 12.83 7.54
C VAL A 197 2.56 11.32 7.40
N LEU A 198 3.19 10.68 6.43
CA LEU A 198 3.09 9.24 6.23
C LEU A 198 3.65 8.46 7.41
N VAL A 199 4.82 8.84 7.94
CA VAL A 199 5.43 8.17 9.12
C VAL A 199 4.53 8.32 10.35
N VAL A 200 4.01 9.52 10.61
CA VAL A 200 3.09 9.78 11.73
C VAL A 200 1.81 8.95 11.56
N PHE A 201 1.23 8.92 10.37
CA PHE A 201 0.03 8.14 10.06
C PHE A 201 0.26 6.64 10.29
N MET A 202 1.38 6.09 9.78
CA MET A 202 1.74 4.68 10.00
C MET A 202 1.99 4.37 11.49
N GLY A 203 2.57 5.31 12.25
CA GLY A 203 2.75 5.20 13.69
C GLY A 203 1.42 5.13 14.45
N ILE A 204 0.47 5.99 14.11
CA ILE A 204 -0.89 5.99 14.69
C ILE A 204 -1.60 4.68 14.34
N SER A 205 -1.55 4.28 13.08
CA SER A 205 -2.14 3.03 12.60
C SER A 205 -1.57 1.81 13.33
N TYR A 206 -0.25 1.77 13.55
CA TYR A 206 0.40 0.72 14.32
C TYR A 206 -0.11 0.66 15.77
N GLN A 207 -0.24 1.81 16.45
CA GLN A 207 -0.76 1.86 17.82
C GLN A 207 -2.20 1.36 17.91
N ILE A 208 -3.06 1.74 16.95
CA ILE A 208 -4.44 1.25 16.85
C ILE A 208 -4.44 -0.26 16.66
N SER A 209 -3.62 -0.79 15.76
CA SER A 209 -3.50 -2.23 15.49
C SER A 209 -3.06 -3.03 16.72
N VAL A 210 -2.10 -2.50 17.46
CA VAL A 210 -1.63 -3.11 18.72
C VAL A 210 -2.76 -3.14 19.74
N HIS A 211 -3.47 -2.02 19.94
CA HIS A 211 -4.57 -1.93 20.88
C HIS A 211 -5.73 -2.89 20.53
N VAL A 212 -6.06 -2.99 19.25
CA VAL A 212 -7.06 -3.94 18.75
C VAL A 212 -6.65 -5.38 19.06
N MET A 213 -5.37 -5.72 18.79
CA MET A 213 -4.88 -7.08 18.98
C MET A 213 -4.74 -7.47 20.46
N GLU A 214 -4.42 -6.52 21.35
CA GLU A 214 -4.34 -6.75 22.78
C GLU A 214 -5.71 -7.09 23.40
N LYS A 215 -6.78 -6.44 22.91
CA LYS A 215 -8.16 -6.68 23.37
C LYS A 215 -8.79 -7.96 22.80
N LYS A 216 -8.20 -8.57 21.78
CA LYS A 216 -8.71 -9.80 21.18
C LYS A 216 -8.34 -10.98 22.07
N GLU A 217 -9.35 -11.71 22.56
CA GLU A 217 -9.22 -13.00 23.25
C GLU A 217 -9.30 -14.12 22.21
N PHE A 218 -8.46 -15.16 22.34
CA PHE A 218 -8.34 -16.27 21.39
C PHE A 218 -8.58 -17.62 22.05
#